data_212b4dabbe68a9e010afeabaffa735f3
#
_entry.id   212b4dabbe68a9e010afeabaffa735f3
#
_cell.length_a   1.000
_cell.length_b   1.000
_cell.length_c   1.000
_cell.angle_alpha   90.00
_cell.angle_beta   90.00
_cell.angle_gamma   90.00
#
_symmetry.space_group_name_H-M   'P 1'
#
loop_
_entity.id
_entity.type
_entity.pdbx_description
1 polymer ?
#
loop_
_entity_poly.entity_id
_entity_poly.type
_entity_poly.pdbx_seq_one_letter_code
_entity_poly.pdbx_strand_id
1 'polypeptide(L)'
;LLTESDNPKRAAVVVFAADRGLAGAFSAQVLREAGELAERLKGEGKEVLYYVLGRKAVQYFQFRERPMEKNWLGGSDQPQFETAKEVAETVIEKFTEDSDQGGVDEIHIVFNRFVSLVSQQPEVVRVLPLEVVEGVEEPDSSEVFPLYEFEPEPAEVLDALLPRYIETRIFQAMLQSAAAEHAARQKAMKSASDNADKLVENYTRLANNARQAEITQQISEIVGGANALQDSK
;
A
#
# COMPACT_ATOMS: atom_id res chain seq x y z
N LEU A 1 9.20 -25.16 -4.81
CA LEU A 1 8.24 -24.04 -4.70
C LEU A 1 6.77 -24.50 -4.72
N LEU A 2 6.50 -25.75 -5.08
CA LEU A 2 5.17 -26.36 -5.14
C LEU A 2 4.84 -27.23 -3.92
N THR A 3 5.82 -27.56 -3.09
CA THR A 3 5.65 -28.48 -1.97
C THR A 3 5.18 -27.73 -0.74
N GLU A 4 4.04 -28.13 -0.19
CA GLU A 4 3.58 -27.65 1.11
C GLU A 4 4.29 -28.41 2.23
N SER A 5 4.62 -27.72 3.32
CA SER A 5 5.11 -28.34 4.54
C SER A 5 3.95 -29.00 5.29
N ASP A 6 4.11 -30.23 5.75
CA ASP A 6 3.09 -30.93 6.55
C ASP A 6 2.82 -30.23 7.90
N ASN A 7 3.76 -29.42 8.37
CA ASN A 7 3.64 -28.68 9.62
C ASN A 7 4.35 -27.31 9.50
N PRO A 8 3.72 -26.33 8.87
CA PRO A 8 4.30 -25.02 8.65
C PRO A 8 4.51 -24.28 9.99
N LYS A 9 5.76 -23.90 10.26
CA LYS A 9 6.17 -23.25 11.51
C LYS A 9 6.45 -21.75 11.35
N ARG A 10 6.81 -21.31 10.14
CA ARG A 10 7.19 -19.93 9.86
C ARG A 10 6.55 -19.41 8.59
N ALA A 11 6.14 -18.16 8.63
CA ALA A 11 5.58 -17.45 7.48
C ALA A 11 6.30 -16.12 7.26
N ALA A 12 6.71 -15.85 6.04
CA ALA A 12 7.19 -14.53 5.63
C ALA A 12 6.01 -13.66 5.19
N VAL A 13 5.97 -12.42 5.67
CA VAL A 13 4.98 -11.41 5.28
C VAL A 13 5.69 -10.23 4.65
N VAL A 14 5.51 -10.06 3.34
CA VAL A 14 6.06 -8.96 2.55
C VAL A 14 5.02 -7.85 2.47
N VAL A 15 5.34 -6.66 2.98
CA VAL A 15 4.39 -5.55 3.10
C VAL A 15 4.78 -4.40 2.18
N PHE A 16 3.87 -3.97 1.30
CA PHE A 16 4.10 -2.86 0.38
C PHE A 16 3.37 -1.60 0.85
N ALA A 17 4.14 -0.58 1.27
CA ALA A 17 3.60 0.70 1.69
C ALA A 17 4.29 1.86 0.94
N ALA A 18 3.79 3.07 1.14
CA ALA A 18 4.31 4.26 0.48
C ALA A 18 5.66 4.74 1.06
N ASP A 19 6.49 5.32 0.21
CA ASP A 19 7.66 6.09 0.65
C ASP A 19 7.27 7.51 1.09
N ARG A 20 6.23 8.08 0.48
CA ARG A 20 5.80 9.45 0.72
C ARG A 20 4.47 9.48 1.46
N GLY A 21 4.21 10.60 2.15
CA GLY A 21 2.92 10.88 2.78
C GLY A 21 1.87 11.41 1.83
N LEU A 22 0.81 11.97 2.41
CA LEU A 22 -0.30 12.63 1.73
C LEU A 22 -1.10 11.70 0.79
N ALA A 23 -1.07 10.42 1.07
CA ALA A 23 -1.85 9.39 0.37
C ALA A 23 -3.04 8.88 1.20
N GLY A 24 -3.61 9.73 2.06
CA GLY A 24 -4.74 9.37 2.92
C GLY A 24 -4.43 8.17 3.80
N ALA A 25 -5.34 7.19 3.83
CA ALA A 25 -5.22 5.99 4.65
C ALA A 25 -4.42 4.84 3.97
N PHE A 26 -3.82 5.06 2.79
CA PHE A 26 -3.17 4.02 1.98
C PHE A 26 -2.22 3.13 2.80
N SER A 27 -1.18 3.71 3.43
CA SER A 27 -0.22 2.93 4.21
C SER A 27 -0.83 2.37 5.50
N ALA A 28 -1.77 3.08 6.13
CA ALA A 28 -2.41 2.62 7.36
C ALA A 28 -3.28 1.38 7.12
N GLN A 29 -3.95 1.30 5.97
CA GLN A 29 -4.79 0.14 5.61
C GLN A 29 -3.95 -1.12 5.40
N VAL A 30 -2.88 -1.04 4.60
CA VAL A 30 -2.01 -2.19 4.34
C VAL A 30 -1.29 -2.66 5.61
N LEU A 31 -0.86 -1.73 6.48
CA LEU A 31 -0.22 -2.07 7.75
C LEU A 31 -1.18 -2.73 8.75
N ARG A 32 -2.44 -2.32 8.75
CA ARG A 32 -3.49 -2.98 9.54
C ARG A 32 -3.73 -4.39 9.03
N GLU A 33 -3.90 -4.56 7.72
CA GLU A 33 -4.10 -5.87 7.09
C GLU A 33 -2.94 -6.83 7.36
N ALA A 34 -1.70 -6.33 7.25
CA ALA A 34 -0.51 -7.10 7.61
C ALA A 34 -0.49 -7.50 9.09
N GLY A 35 -1.01 -6.64 9.98
CA GLY A 35 -1.16 -6.96 11.39
C GLY A 35 -2.23 -8.04 11.63
N GLU A 36 -3.36 -7.95 10.99
CA GLU A 36 -4.46 -8.94 11.08
C GLU A 36 -4.01 -10.30 10.53
N LEU A 37 -3.29 -10.32 9.41
CA LEU A 37 -2.67 -11.52 8.87
C LEU A 37 -1.70 -12.16 9.88
N ALA A 38 -0.82 -11.35 10.46
CA ALA A 38 0.17 -11.85 11.41
C ALA A 38 -0.46 -12.44 12.67
N GLU A 39 -1.51 -11.83 13.20
CA GLU A 39 -2.24 -12.40 14.36
C GLU A 39 -2.93 -13.72 13.99
N ARG A 40 -3.46 -13.85 12.78
CA ARG A 40 -4.03 -15.11 12.28
C ARG A 40 -2.95 -16.19 12.18
N LEU A 41 -1.80 -15.90 11.55
CA LEU A 41 -0.70 -16.85 11.39
C LEU A 41 -0.12 -17.28 12.75
N LYS A 42 0.00 -16.36 13.71
CA LYS A 42 0.41 -16.69 15.09
C LYS A 42 -0.64 -17.56 15.80
N GLY A 43 -1.93 -17.30 15.57
CA GLY A 43 -3.02 -18.14 16.08
C GLY A 43 -2.96 -19.58 15.54
N GLU A 44 -2.40 -19.77 14.35
CA GLU A 44 -2.09 -21.07 13.76
C GLU A 44 -0.77 -21.68 14.27
N GLY A 45 -0.07 -21.01 15.18
CA GLY A 45 1.20 -21.45 15.77
C GLY A 45 2.44 -21.13 14.94
N LYS A 46 2.34 -20.25 13.95
CA LYS A 46 3.44 -19.87 13.07
C LYS A 46 4.19 -18.64 13.59
N GLU A 47 5.50 -18.64 13.46
CA GLU A 47 6.34 -17.45 13.62
C GLU A 47 6.22 -16.58 12.37
N VAL A 48 6.15 -15.25 12.54
CA VAL A 48 5.99 -14.31 11.42
C VAL A 48 7.24 -13.47 11.25
N LEU A 49 7.86 -13.56 10.06
CA LEU A 49 9.00 -12.77 9.64
C LEU A 49 8.54 -11.67 8.67
N TYR A 50 9.01 -10.44 8.89
CA TYR A 50 8.57 -9.29 8.09
C TYR A 50 9.63 -8.82 7.11
N TYR A 51 9.21 -8.64 5.86
CA TYR A 51 9.94 -8.01 4.77
C TYR A 51 9.17 -6.77 4.35
N VAL A 52 9.81 -5.61 4.38
CA VAL A 52 9.07 -4.35 4.35
C VAL A 52 9.54 -3.45 3.22
N LEU A 53 8.62 -3.06 2.36
CA LEU A 53 8.85 -2.09 1.29
C LEU A 53 8.15 -0.76 1.60
N GLY A 54 8.90 0.34 1.43
CA GLY A 54 8.40 1.69 1.61
C GLY A 54 8.67 2.28 2.99
N ARG A 55 9.08 3.53 2.99
CA ARG A 55 9.53 4.27 4.19
C ARG A 55 8.46 4.34 5.28
N LYS A 56 7.17 4.43 4.90
CA LYS A 56 6.08 4.53 5.89
C LYS A 56 5.90 3.25 6.69
N ALA A 57 6.11 2.10 6.06
CA ALA A 57 6.09 0.83 6.77
C ALA A 57 7.32 0.67 7.66
N VAL A 58 8.52 0.98 7.16
CA VAL A 58 9.75 0.92 7.98
C VAL A 58 9.62 1.78 9.23
N GLN A 59 9.15 3.03 9.10
CA GLN A 59 8.90 3.91 10.25
C GLN A 59 7.88 3.32 11.24
N TYR A 60 6.82 2.69 10.74
CA TYR A 60 5.81 2.05 11.59
C TYR A 60 6.39 0.87 12.39
N PHE A 61 7.16 -0.01 11.73
CA PHE A 61 7.77 -1.16 12.38
C PHE A 61 8.81 -0.73 13.41
N GLN A 62 9.65 0.26 13.09
CA GLN A 62 10.63 0.84 14.02
C GLN A 62 9.95 1.49 15.24
N PHE A 63 8.91 2.28 15.03
CA PHE A 63 8.17 2.92 16.12
C PHE A 63 7.49 1.90 17.06
N ARG A 64 7.08 0.75 16.51
CA ARG A 64 6.46 -0.36 17.27
C ARG A 64 7.49 -1.35 17.82
N GLU A 65 8.77 -1.11 17.62
CA GLU A 65 9.87 -2.01 18.00
C GLU A 65 9.66 -3.45 17.47
N ARG A 66 9.06 -3.58 16.28
CA ARG A 66 8.86 -4.87 15.62
C ARG A 66 10.06 -5.19 14.74
N PRO A 67 10.63 -6.39 14.84
CA PRO A 67 11.75 -6.79 13.99
C PRO A 67 11.34 -6.88 12.53
N MET A 68 12.28 -6.56 11.65
CA MET A 68 12.16 -6.72 10.20
C MET A 68 13.41 -7.43 9.70
N GLU A 69 13.25 -8.48 8.89
CA GLU A 69 14.38 -9.23 8.33
C GLU A 69 15.12 -8.39 7.28
N LYS A 70 14.38 -7.77 6.39
CA LYS A 70 14.92 -6.88 5.36
C LYS A 70 13.94 -5.78 5.00
N ASN A 71 14.47 -4.66 4.54
CA ASN A 71 13.64 -3.57 4.05
C ASN A 71 14.20 -2.96 2.78
N TRP A 72 13.31 -2.40 1.95
CA TRP A 72 13.63 -1.68 0.73
C TRP A 72 12.97 -0.31 0.77
N LEU A 73 13.71 0.71 0.37
CA LEU A 73 13.30 2.10 0.41
C LEU A 73 13.41 2.72 -0.97
N GLY A 74 12.44 3.53 -1.32
CA GLY A 74 12.37 4.23 -2.60
C GLY A 74 11.61 3.43 -3.67
N GLY A 75 11.01 4.15 -4.61
CA GLY A 75 10.35 3.56 -5.76
C GLY A 75 8.93 3.04 -5.52
N SER A 76 8.29 3.32 -4.37
CA SER A 76 6.91 2.88 -4.14
C SER A 76 5.92 3.44 -5.17
N ASP A 77 6.18 4.63 -5.68
CA ASP A 77 5.37 5.32 -6.70
C ASP A 77 5.82 5.04 -8.14
N GLN A 78 7.02 4.46 -8.33
CA GLN A 78 7.57 4.07 -9.63
C GLN A 78 8.38 2.77 -9.49
N PRO A 79 7.72 1.62 -9.26
CA PRO A 79 8.41 0.37 -9.03
C PRO A 79 9.21 -0.08 -10.23
N GLN A 80 10.42 -0.57 -9.96
CA GLN A 80 11.33 -1.14 -10.97
C GLN A 80 11.33 -2.65 -10.86
N PHE A 81 11.48 -3.33 -11.99
CA PHE A 81 11.50 -4.79 -12.01
C PHE A 81 12.69 -5.38 -11.24
N GLU A 82 13.81 -4.69 -11.25
CA GLU A 82 15.02 -5.04 -10.51
C GLU A 82 14.75 -5.14 -9.00
N THR A 83 13.97 -4.22 -8.45
CA THR A 83 13.56 -4.27 -7.03
C THR A 83 12.65 -5.48 -6.77
N ALA A 84 11.71 -5.75 -7.66
CA ALA A 84 10.83 -6.92 -7.54
C ALA A 84 11.63 -8.23 -7.59
N LYS A 85 12.63 -8.28 -8.47
CA LYS A 85 13.56 -9.40 -8.59
C LYS A 85 14.35 -9.61 -7.30
N GLU A 86 14.94 -8.55 -6.74
CA GLU A 86 15.68 -8.64 -5.47
C GLU A 86 14.80 -9.13 -4.31
N VAL A 87 13.55 -8.64 -4.23
CA VAL A 87 12.57 -9.12 -3.25
C VAL A 87 12.28 -10.60 -3.46
N ALA A 88 12.01 -11.00 -4.71
CA ALA A 88 11.71 -12.38 -5.06
C ALA A 88 12.87 -13.32 -4.70
N GLU A 89 14.10 -12.98 -5.11
CA GLU A 89 15.29 -13.75 -4.78
C GLU A 89 15.44 -13.93 -3.27
N THR A 90 15.28 -12.84 -2.50
CA THR A 90 15.38 -12.87 -1.03
C THR A 90 14.35 -13.81 -0.40
N VAL A 91 13.09 -13.77 -0.85
CA VAL A 91 12.03 -14.59 -0.23
C VAL A 91 12.07 -16.04 -0.73
N ILE A 92 12.49 -16.29 -1.97
CA ILE A 92 12.71 -17.64 -2.51
C ILE A 92 13.87 -18.32 -1.79
N GLU A 93 14.98 -17.62 -1.55
CA GLU A 93 16.10 -18.12 -0.77
C GLU A 93 15.63 -18.58 0.62
N LYS A 94 14.85 -17.74 1.31
CA LYS A 94 14.28 -18.07 2.61
C LYS A 94 13.28 -19.22 2.58
N PHE A 95 12.56 -19.40 1.52
CA PHE A 95 11.63 -20.52 1.35
C PHE A 95 12.36 -21.86 1.04
N THR A 96 13.52 -21.78 0.42
CA THR A 96 14.33 -22.98 0.09
C THR A 96 15.30 -23.38 1.20
N GLU A 97 15.54 -22.50 2.19
CA GLU A 97 16.30 -22.85 3.39
C GLU A 97 15.53 -23.86 4.25
N ASP A 98 16.26 -24.77 4.89
CA ASP A 98 15.66 -25.69 5.86
C ASP A 98 15.04 -24.93 7.04
N SER A 99 13.88 -25.36 7.50
CA SER A 99 13.18 -24.77 8.64
C SER A 99 14.05 -24.70 9.90
N ASP A 100 14.98 -25.66 10.09
CA ASP A 100 15.92 -25.69 11.21
C ASP A 100 17.03 -24.61 11.09
N GLN A 101 17.27 -24.09 9.90
CA GLN A 101 18.25 -23.03 9.61
C GLN A 101 17.63 -21.63 9.51
N GLY A 102 16.35 -21.50 9.79
CA GLY A 102 15.64 -20.21 9.73
C GLY A 102 14.81 -20.00 8.47
N GLY A 103 14.61 -21.06 7.67
CA GLY A 103 13.72 -21.05 6.50
C GLY A 103 12.27 -20.79 6.85
N VAL A 104 11.46 -20.39 5.85
CA VAL A 104 10.03 -20.14 5.97
C VAL A 104 9.24 -21.15 5.12
N ASP A 105 8.08 -21.53 5.63
CA ASP A 105 7.19 -22.52 4.99
C ASP A 105 6.14 -21.85 4.09
N GLU A 106 5.84 -20.56 4.34
CA GLU A 106 4.85 -19.81 3.58
C GLU A 106 5.31 -18.38 3.32
N ILE A 107 4.94 -17.84 2.17
CA ILE A 107 5.19 -16.43 1.82
C ILE A 107 3.90 -15.76 1.42
N HIS A 108 3.56 -14.69 2.13
CA HIS A 108 2.41 -13.84 1.88
C HIS A 108 2.87 -12.44 1.48
N ILE A 109 2.22 -11.85 0.50
CA ILE A 109 2.37 -10.44 0.16
C ILE A 109 1.11 -9.68 0.56
N VAL A 110 1.30 -8.49 1.14
CA VAL A 110 0.22 -7.59 1.55
C VAL A 110 0.40 -6.25 0.84
N PHE A 111 -0.57 -5.89 0.04
CA PHE A 111 -0.52 -4.67 -0.77
C PHE A 111 -1.93 -4.08 -0.95
N ASN A 112 -2.02 -2.85 -1.46
CA ASN A 112 -3.31 -2.28 -1.85
C ASN A 112 -3.54 -2.52 -3.34
N ARG A 113 -4.60 -3.27 -3.66
CA ARG A 113 -5.07 -3.43 -5.03
C ARG A 113 -5.80 -2.18 -5.50
N PHE A 114 -5.47 -1.74 -6.71
CA PHE A 114 -6.20 -0.68 -7.40
C PHE A 114 -7.50 -1.24 -7.98
N VAL A 115 -8.65 -0.77 -7.48
CA VAL A 115 -9.98 -1.11 -8.01
C VAL A 115 -10.49 0.03 -8.91
N SER A 116 -10.35 1.27 -8.44
CA SER A 116 -10.71 2.48 -9.16
C SER A 116 -10.03 3.70 -8.53
N LEU A 117 -10.15 4.88 -9.17
CA LEU A 117 -9.67 6.14 -8.58
C LEU A 117 -10.29 6.47 -7.21
N VAL A 118 -11.44 5.92 -6.91
CA VAL A 118 -12.17 6.17 -5.66
C VAL A 118 -11.95 5.07 -4.64
N SER A 119 -11.69 3.83 -5.07
CA SER A 119 -11.61 2.65 -4.23
C SER A 119 -10.27 1.91 -4.41
N GLN A 120 -9.55 1.74 -3.32
CA GLN A 120 -8.38 0.89 -3.18
C GLN A 120 -8.65 -0.07 -2.03
N GLN A 121 -8.26 -1.32 -2.18
CA GLN A 121 -8.51 -2.36 -1.17
C GLN A 121 -7.22 -3.07 -0.79
N PRO A 122 -6.94 -3.23 0.51
CA PRO A 122 -5.85 -4.09 0.93
C PRO A 122 -6.14 -5.53 0.52
N GLU A 123 -5.13 -6.21 0.04
CA GLU A 123 -5.20 -7.60 -0.42
C GLU A 123 -4.04 -8.39 0.15
N VAL A 124 -4.32 -9.61 0.55
CA VAL A 124 -3.34 -10.60 0.99
C VAL A 124 -3.31 -11.71 -0.04
N VAL A 125 -2.12 -12.00 -0.57
CA VAL A 125 -1.93 -13.10 -1.51
C VAL A 125 -0.83 -14.02 -0.99
N ARG A 126 -1.12 -15.31 -0.85
CA ARG A 126 -0.10 -16.33 -0.63
C ARG A 126 0.64 -16.54 -1.95
N VAL A 127 1.93 -16.31 -1.95
CA VAL A 127 2.78 -16.45 -3.14
C VAL A 127 3.46 -17.80 -3.16
N LEU A 128 3.87 -18.31 -2.01
CA LEU A 128 4.47 -19.63 -1.82
C LEU A 128 3.88 -20.33 -0.58
N PRO A 129 3.74 -21.65 -0.62
CA PRO A 129 3.89 -22.52 -1.79
C PRO A 129 2.83 -22.21 -2.86
N LEU A 130 3.17 -22.47 -4.12
CA LEU A 130 2.22 -22.35 -5.22
C LEU A 130 1.22 -23.51 -5.18
N GLU A 131 -0.05 -23.17 -5.27
CA GLU A 131 -1.13 -24.14 -5.35
C GLU A 131 -1.42 -24.45 -6.82
N VAL A 132 -1.26 -25.72 -7.19
CA VAL A 132 -1.64 -26.20 -8.53
C VAL A 132 -3.12 -26.52 -8.49
N VAL A 133 -3.92 -25.71 -9.13
CA VAL A 133 -5.35 -25.96 -9.31
C VAL A 133 -5.53 -26.63 -10.67
N GLU A 134 -6.04 -27.88 -10.67
CA GLU A 134 -6.49 -28.49 -11.92
C GLU A 134 -7.67 -27.66 -12.48
N GLY A 135 -7.56 -27.30 -13.74
CA GLY A 135 -8.58 -26.49 -14.43
C GLY A 135 -9.96 -27.12 -14.30
N VAL A 136 -10.88 -26.39 -13.70
CA VAL A 136 -12.28 -26.82 -13.48
C VAL A 136 -13.13 -26.66 -14.76
N GLU A 137 -12.63 -25.92 -15.74
CA GLU A 137 -13.33 -25.74 -17.02
C GLU A 137 -12.89 -26.84 -17.99
N GLU A 138 -13.86 -27.68 -18.41
CA GLU A 138 -13.65 -28.53 -19.56
C GLU A 138 -13.31 -27.61 -20.77
N PRO A 139 -12.16 -27.87 -21.45
CA PRO A 139 -11.79 -27.05 -22.59
C PRO A 139 -12.92 -27.08 -23.63
N ASP A 140 -13.32 -25.91 -24.11
CA ASP A 140 -14.30 -25.81 -25.17
C ASP A 140 -13.79 -26.63 -26.35
N SER A 141 -14.60 -27.56 -26.86
CA SER A 141 -14.22 -28.47 -27.93
C SER A 141 -13.80 -27.78 -29.25
N SER A 142 -13.93 -26.44 -29.28
CA SER A 142 -13.46 -25.59 -30.38
C SER A 142 -12.04 -25.03 -30.15
N GLU A 143 -11.47 -25.13 -28.96
CA GLU A 143 -10.09 -24.69 -28.69
C GLU A 143 -9.10 -25.81 -28.99
N VAL A 144 -8.34 -25.60 -30.07
CA VAL A 144 -7.22 -26.49 -30.40
C VAL A 144 -6.04 -26.06 -29.55
N PHE A 145 -5.75 -26.81 -28.47
CA PHE A 145 -4.53 -26.62 -27.71
C PHE A 145 -3.33 -27.04 -28.55
N PRO A 146 -2.33 -26.16 -28.76
CA PRO A 146 -1.11 -26.56 -29.41
C PRO A 146 -0.43 -27.66 -28.61
N LEU A 147 0.04 -28.71 -29.28
CA LEU A 147 0.90 -29.71 -28.70
C LEU A 147 2.23 -29.06 -28.37
N TYR A 148 2.52 -28.87 -27.08
CA TYR A 148 3.83 -28.42 -26.61
C TYR A 148 4.73 -29.64 -26.37
N GLU A 149 5.89 -29.64 -27.02
CA GLU A 149 6.99 -30.52 -26.65
C GLU A 149 7.93 -29.74 -25.73
N PHE A 150 8.29 -30.33 -24.61
CA PHE A 150 9.22 -29.73 -23.64
C PHE A 150 10.63 -30.23 -23.89
N GLU A 151 11.54 -29.31 -24.11
CA GLU A 151 12.98 -29.53 -24.15
C GLU A 151 13.68 -28.53 -23.22
N PRO A 152 14.40 -28.94 -22.19
CA PRO A 152 14.52 -30.28 -21.60
C PRO A 152 13.24 -30.82 -20.94
N GLU A 153 13.34 -31.76 -20.01
CA GLU A 153 12.17 -32.35 -19.36
C GLU A 153 11.26 -31.33 -18.65
N PRO A 154 9.92 -31.59 -18.55
CA PRO A 154 8.97 -30.65 -17.96
C PRO A 154 9.34 -30.15 -16.56
N ALA A 155 9.97 -31.00 -15.73
CA ALA A 155 10.41 -30.62 -14.38
C ALA A 155 11.50 -29.54 -14.41
N GLU A 156 12.50 -29.67 -15.29
CA GLU A 156 13.58 -28.70 -15.43
C GLU A 156 13.08 -27.35 -15.98
N VAL A 157 12.10 -27.40 -16.89
CA VAL A 157 11.45 -26.19 -17.40
C VAL A 157 10.68 -25.48 -16.30
N LEU A 158 9.94 -26.21 -15.46
CA LEU A 158 9.21 -25.63 -14.33
C LEU A 158 10.17 -25.04 -13.30
N ASP A 159 11.25 -25.69 -12.94
CA ASP A 159 12.24 -25.16 -11.99
C ASP A 159 12.86 -23.85 -12.46
N ALA A 160 13.03 -23.65 -13.77
CA ALA A 160 13.51 -22.40 -14.33
C ALA A 160 12.43 -21.29 -14.42
N LEU A 161 11.15 -21.68 -14.64
CA LEU A 161 10.05 -20.74 -14.83
C LEU A 161 9.41 -20.28 -13.52
N LEU A 162 9.35 -21.12 -12.48
CA LEU A 162 8.70 -20.81 -11.22
C LEU A 162 9.31 -19.56 -10.54
N PRO A 163 10.62 -19.37 -10.43
CA PRO A 163 11.20 -18.14 -9.89
C PRO A 163 10.77 -16.91 -10.68
N ARG A 164 10.75 -17.00 -12.02
CA ARG A 164 10.30 -15.90 -12.90
C ARG A 164 8.82 -15.56 -12.70
N TYR A 165 7.99 -16.57 -12.47
CA TYR A 165 6.60 -16.36 -12.12
C TYR A 165 6.46 -15.58 -10.81
N ILE A 166 7.22 -15.94 -9.77
CA ILE A 166 7.23 -15.22 -8.48
C ILE A 166 7.69 -13.77 -8.65
N GLU A 167 8.81 -13.53 -9.37
CA GLU A 167 9.29 -12.18 -9.71
C GLU A 167 8.17 -11.33 -10.34
N THR A 168 7.46 -11.91 -11.31
CA THR A 168 6.37 -11.24 -12.03
C THR A 168 5.17 -10.97 -11.13
N ARG A 169 4.80 -11.90 -10.25
CA ARG A 169 3.70 -11.72 -9.28
C ARG A 169 4.01 -10.62 -8.28
N ILE A 170 5.24 -10.57 -7.76
CA ILE A 170 5.69 -9.50 -6.87
C ILE A 170 5.69 -8.16 -7.61
N PHE A 171 6.21 -8.11 -8.84
CA PHE A 171 6.20 -6.88 -9.63
C PHE A 171 4.77 -6.40 -9.94
N GLN A 172 3.86 -7.30 -10.27
CA GLN A 172 2.44 -6.99 -10.47
C GLN A 172 1.83 -6.38 -9.19
N ALA A 173 2.10 -6.95 -8.03
CA ALA A 173 1.63 -6.41 -6.76
C ALA A 173 2.20 -5.02 -6.46
N MET A 174 3.48 -4.78 -6.76
CA MET A 174 4.11 -3.46 -6.65
C MET A 174 3.46 -2.44 -7.59
N LEU A 175 3.16 -2.79 -8.84
CA LEU A 175 2.47 -1.93 -9.80
C LEU A 175 1.04 -1.60 -9.36
N GLN A 176 0.30 -2.59 -8.86
CA GLN A 176 -1.04 -2.40 -8.29
C GLN A 176 -0.99 -1.45 -7.08
N SER A 177 -0.01 -1.66 -6.20
CA SER A 177 0.22 -0.82 -5.04
C SER A 177 0.55 0.63 -5.43
N ALA A 178 1.42 0.83 -6.43
CA ALA A 178 1.77 2.16 -6.94
C ALA A 178 0.54 2.89 -7.54
N ALA A 179 -0.26 2.20 -8.36
CA ALA A 179 -1.50 2.75 -8.91
C ALA A 179 -2.49 3.14 -7.79
N ALA A 180 -2.62 2.29 -6.77
CA ALA A 180 -3.45 2.55 -5.60
C ALA A 180 -2.93 3.74 -4.77
N GLU A 181 -1.60 3.87 -4.62
CA GLU A 181 -0.95 4.99 -3.94
C GLU A 181 -1.23 6.32 -4.65
N HIS A 182 -1.11 6.34 -5.98
CA HIS A 182 -1.40 7.54 -6.78
C HIS A 182 -2.88 7.94 -6.68
N ALA A 183 -3.81 6.99 -6.77
CA ALA A 183 -5.23 7.24 -6.62
C ALA A 183 -5.59 7.78 -5.22
N ALA A 184 -5.05 7.18 -4.17
CA ALA A 184 -5.24 7.62 -2.80
C ALA A 184 -4.68 9.03 -2.56
N ARG A 185 -3.51 9.34 -3.14
CA ARG A 185 -2.90 10.68 -3.09
C ARG A 185 -3.75 11.70 -3.82
N GLN A 186 -4.22 11.41 -5.02
CA GLN A 186 -5.10 12.29 -5.77
C GLN A 186 -6.37 12.63 -4.98
N LYS A 187 -7.03 11.63 -4.39
CA LYS A 187 -8.21 11.80 -3.54
C LYS A 187 -7.92 12.66 -2.32
N ALA A 188 -6.80 12.43 -1.63
CA ALA A 188 -6.38 13.20 -0.46
C ALA A 188 -6.09 14.67 -0.82
N MET A 189 -5.39 14.92 -1.94
CA MET A 189 -5.10 16.27 -2.42
C MET A 189 -6.36 17.00 -2.84
N LYS A 190 -7.30 16.36 -3.53
CA LYS A 190 -8.58 16.94 -3.87
C LYS A 190 -9.34 17.39 -2.63
N SER A 191 -9.42 16.51 -1.61
CA SER A 191 -10.07 16.84 -0.34
C SER A 191 -9.37 18.01 0.39
N ALA A 192 -8.04 18.07 0.35
CA ALA A 192 -7.28 19.17 0.93
C ALA A 192 -7.57 20.50 0.22
N SER A 193 -7.64 20.50 -1.12
CA SER A 193 -8.00 21.68 -1.92
C SER A 193 -9.40 22.18 -1.57
N ASP A 194 -10.39 21.28 -1.55
CA ASP A 194 -11.78 21.64 -1.23
C ASP A 194 -11.91 22.22 0.19
N ASN A 195 -11.11 21.74 1.15
CA ASN A 195 -11.07 22.30 2.50
C ASN A 195 -10.38 23.66 2.54
N ALA A 196 -9.32 23.86 1.76
CA ALA A 196 -8.65 25.16 1.65
C ALA A 196 -9.59 26.22 1.07
N ASP A 197 -10.35 25.90 0.02
CA ASP A 197 -11.33 26.80 -0.58
C ASP A 197 -12.38 27.26 0.45
N LYS A 198 -12.92 26.35 1.25
CA LYS A 198 -13.85 26.68 2.34
C LYS A 198 -13.24 27.60 3.39
N LEU A 199 -11.96 27.41 3.72
CA LEU A 199 -11.25 28.30 4.64
C LEU A 199 -11.06 29.70 4.05
N VAL A 200 -10.71 29.81 2.76
CA VAL A 200 -10.59 31.09 2.05
C VAL A 200 -11.92 31.83 2.07
N GLU A 201 -13.04 31.20 1.75
CA GLU A 201 -14.36 31.80 1.81
C GLU A 201 -14.68 32.32 3.23
N ASN A 202 -14.42 31.47 4.25
CA ASN A 202 -14.68 31.85 5.64
C ASN A 202 -13.85 33.08 6.09
N TYR A 203 -12.54 33.06 5.81
CA TYR A 203 -11.66 34.17 6.17
C TYR A 203 -12.00 35.44 5.38
N THR A 204 -12.39 35.35 4.10
CA THR A 204 -12.86 36.47 3.31
C THR A 204 -14.10 37.12 3.93
N ARG A 205 -15.06 36.28 4.36
CA ARG A 205 -16.27 36.76 5.06
C ARG A 205 -15.92 37.46 6.38
N LEU A 206 -15.02 36.89 7.19
CA LEU A 206 -14.57 37.50 8.44
C LEU A 206 -13.85 38.84 8.21
N ALA A 207 -12.97 38.90 7.22
CA ALA A 207 -12.29 40.14 6.86
C ALA A 207 -13.25 41.25 6.40
N ASN A 208 -14.25 40.89 5.57
CA ASN A 208 -15.28 41.84 5.14
C ASN A 208 -16.14 42.34 6.32
N ASN A 209 -16.51 41.44 7.25
CA ASN A 209 -17.27 41.84 8.44
C ASN A 209 -16.46 42.78 9.35
N ALA A 210 -15.16 42.47 9.57
CA ALA A 210 -14.29 43.33 10.36
C ALA A 210 -14.13 44.71 9.72
N ARG A 211 -13.93 44.77 8.39
CA ARG A 211 -13.83 46.01 7.65
C ARG A 211 -15.12 46.83 7.72
N GLN A 212 -16.30 46.19 7.59
CA GLN A 212 -17.58 46.88 7.74
C GLN A 212 -17.78 47.43 9.15
N ALA A 213 -17.39 46.69 10.18
CA ALA A 213 -17.46 47.16 11.57
C ALA A 213 -16.57 48.40 11.78
N GLU A 214 -15.34 48.39 11.24
CA GLU A 214 -14.43 49.54 11.30
C GLU A 214 -15.00 50.77 10.61
N ILE A 215 -15.52 50.60 9.38
CA ILE A 215 -16.18 51.71 8.64
C ILE A 215 -17.37 52.25 9.43
N THR A 216 -18.20 51.37 10.00
CA THR A 216 -19.38 51.81 10.78
C THR A 216 -18.95 52.56 12.03
N GLN A 217 -17.89 52.12 12.70
CA GLN A 217 -17.34 52.85 13.85
C GLN A 217 -16.82 54.22 13.46
N GLN A 218 -16.05 54.35 12.39
CA GLN A 218 -15.53 55.63 11.88
C GLN A 218 -16.68 56.59 11.53
N ILE A 219 -17.72 56.10 10.86
CA ILE A 219 -18.91 56.90 10.55
C ILE A 219 -19.58 57.37 11.83
N SER A 220 -19.75 56.49 12.82
CA SER A 220 -20.38 56.88 14.11
C SER A 220 -19.57 57.89 14.87
N GLU A 221 -18.24 57.83 14.86
CA GLU A 221 -17.33 58.79 15.46
C GLU A 221 -17.43 60.16 14.77
N ILE A 222 -17.46 60.18 13.43
CA ILE A 222 -17.61 61.42 12.65
C ILE A 222 -18.97 62.10 12.92
N VAL A 223 -20.06 61.32 12.89
CA VAL A 223 -21.41 61.81 13.15
C VAL A 223 -21.54 62.30 14.59
N GLY A 224 -21.02 61.56 15.57
CA GLY A 224 -21.01 61.95 16.98
C GLY A 224 -20.22 63.20 17.23
N GLY A 225 -19.05 63.37 16.60
CA GLY A 225 -18.26 64.57 16.65
C GLY A 225 -18.94 65.79 16.02
N ALA A 226 -19.62 65.61 14.88
CA ALA A 226 -20.38 66.70 14.23
C ALA A 226 -21.58 67.17 15.08
N ASN A 227 -22.32 66.23 15.70
CA ASN A 227 -23.43 66.58 16.61
C ASN A 227 -22.94 67.35 17.86
N ALA A 228 -21.85 66.89 18.49
CA ALA A 228 -21.24 67.54 19.65
C ALA A 228 -20.78 69.00 19.33
N LEU A 229 -20.35 69.32 18.10
CA LEU A 229 -19.98 70.62 17.66
C LEU A 229 -21.20 71.53 17.37
N GLN A 230 -22.34 70.97 17.01
CA GLN A 230 -23.60 71.74 16.83
C GLN A 230 -24.23 72.09 18.18
N ASP A 231 -24.19 71.21 19.17
CA ASP A 231 -24.74 71.45 20.50
C ASP A 231 -23.89 72.47 21.36
N SER A 232 -22.68 72.76 20.89
CA SER A 232 -21.77 73.73 21.57
C SER A 232 -21.89 75.23 21.08
N LYS A 233 -22.82 75.53 20.19
CA LYS A 233 -23.18 76.86 19.74
C LYS A 233 -24.51 77.31 20.34
#